data_25dea1776217d0f732ac53ed6e3b1b0d
#
_entry.id   25dea1776217d0f732ac53ed6e3b1b0d
#
_cell.length_a   1.000
_cell.length_b   1.000
_cell.length_c   1.000
_cell.angle_alpha   90.00
_cell.angle_beta   90.00
_cell.angle_gamma   90.00
#
_symmetry.space_group_name_H-M   'P 1'
#
loop_
_entity.id
_entity.type
_entity.pdbx_description
1 polymer ?
#
loop_
_entity_poly.entity_id
_entity_poly.type
_entity_poly.pdbx_seq_one_letter_code
_entity_poly.pdbx_strand_id
1 'polypeptide(L)'
;MSFRQRTPGTRNRRLSNVRQRRQQHLLDVKVRSRRATQHRIRNAMGVFWKMALFVILCAGGVIGMREAAKRLFFQNPEYQIKAIELQTDGTLQREQVLKAADLHEGSNIFSINLAKVRDRIQQLPQADEVEIVRKLPSEIDIRVVERKPVAWITSETEITDPFASDGAFLVGARGVLMKQKKLLPEYLGLPLILGCSGESLEAGKTLESVEAKMALELLRLTESNFLQTRFQIREIDISKSYCLLVTDKNRSRVMFGLNDLEEQLRRLQVFLDYCDNTKQELATLNLVAQRNIPVTFTSPATDVINDTLSPAVEPRIMKAIPVHAPENRNHQDSSIKPNGASVPKSRAAALSNKAIRNQQKKAE
;
A
#
# COMPACT_ATOMS: atom_id res chain seq x y z
N MET A 1 58.11 75.18 -16.79
CA MET A 1 58.66 76.05 -17.86
C MET A 1 58.18 75.53 -19.15
N SER A 2 57.42 76.10 -19.88
CA SER A 2 57.39 77.17 -20.92
C SER A 2 56.10 76.95 -21.71
N PHE A 3 55.19 77.88 -21.63
CA PHE A 3 54.67 78.82 -22.59
C PHE A 3 54.16 78.24 -23.93
N ARG A 4 52.85 78.30 -24.09
CA ARG A 4 52.04 79.25 -24.88
C ARG A 4 52.14 79.13 -26.36
N GLN A 5 51.03 78.89 -27.03
CA GLN A 5 50.45 80.06 -27.80
C GLN A 5 49.02 79.72 -28.30
N ARG A 6 48.13 80.67 -28.01
CA ARG A 6 46.80 80.78 -28.58
C ARG A 6 46.90 81.47 -29.93
N THR A 7 46.18 81.00 -30.91
CA THR A 7 45.89 81.82 -32.11
C THR A 7 44.38 81.97 -32.27
N PRO A 8 43.91 83.16 -32.69
CA PRO A 8 42.55 83.60 -32.61
C PRO A 8 41.68 83.09 -33.77
N GLY A 9 40.39 82.93 -33.42
CA GLY A 9 39.36 82.42 -34.33
C GLY A 9 39.04 83.34 -35.45
N THR A 10 38.90 82.84 -36.63
CA THR A 10 38.28 83.50 -37.77
C THR A 10 36.78 83.17 -37.75
N ARG A 11 35.98 84.20 -37.48
CA ARG A 11 34.52 84.23 -37.62
C ARG A 11 34.18 84.01 -39.11
N ASN A 12 33.71 82.91 -39.52
CA ASN A 12 33.11 82.69 -40.83
C ASN A 12 31.67 83.20 -40.81
N ARG A 13 31.44 84.27 -41.58
CA ARG A 13 30.10 84.77 -41.84
C ARG A 13 29.29 83.83 -42.66
N ARG A 14 28.19 83.32 -42.08
CA ARG A 14 27.18 82.53 -42.79
C ARG A 14 26.49 83.42 -43.82
N LEU A 15 26.81 83.28 -45.09
CA LEU A 15 25.98 83.72 -46.19
C LEU A 15 24.78 82.74 -46.30
N SER A 16 23.60 83.29 -45.97
CA SER A 16 22.37 82.57 -46.09
C SER A 16 21.93 82.47 -47.57
N ASN A 17 22.21 81.33 -48.23
CA ASN A 17 21.77 81.15 -49.57
C ASN A 17 20.40 80.47 -49.61
N VAL A 18 19.38 81.30 -49.46
CA VAL A 18 17.95 80.92 -49.43
C VAL A 18 17.51 80.29 -50.76
N ARG A 19 18.30 80.41 -51.85
CA ARG A 19 17.97 79.86 -53.17
C ARG A 19 18.36 78.40 -53.36
N GLN A 20 19.24 77.82 -52.53
CA GLN A 20 19.59 76.40 -52.64
C GLN A 20 18.65 75.43 -51.91
N ARG A 21 17.75 75.92 -51.08
CA ARG A 21 16.81 75.04 -50.35
C ARG A 21 15.61 74.54 -51.17
N ARG A 22 15.37 75.08 -52.37
CA ARG A 22 14.26 74.65 -53.22
C ARG A 22 14.57 73.55 -54.23
N GLN A 23 15.83 73.13 -54.37
CA GLN A 23 16.18 72.06 -55.33
C GLN A 23 16.56 70.73 -54.66
N GLN A 24 16.58 70.67 -53.32
CA GLN A 24 16.93 69.40 -52.63
C GLN A 24 15.69 68.50 -52.30
N HIS A 25 14.48 68.95 -52.68
CA HIS A 25 13.28 68.16 -52.39
C HIS A 25 12.75 67.33 -53.54
N LEU A 26 13.47 67.19 -54.64
CA LEU A 26 12.90 66.58 -55.82
C LEU A 26 13.58 65.30 -56.33
N LEU A 27 14.50 64.72 -55.62
CA LEU A 27 15.07 63.40 -56.04
C LEU A 27 15.52 62.53 -54.85
N ASP A 28 14.61 62.30 -53.92
CA ASP A 28 14.75 61.09 -53.11
C ASP A 28 13.99 59.94 -53.82
N VAL A 29 14.43 59.68 -55.06
CA VAL A 29 14.03 58.46 -55.75
C VAL A 29 14.79 57.33 -55.06
N LYS A 30 14.15 56.66 -54.12
CA LYS A 30 14.58 55.42 -53.52
C LYS A 30 14.63 54.39 -54.68
N VAL A 31 15.75 54.38 -55.41
CA VAL A 31 16.06 53.37 -56.40
C VAL A 31 16.32 52.07 -55.62
N ARG A 32 15.22 51.39 -55.32
CA ARG A 32 15.28 50.03 -54.79
C ARG A 32 15.95 49.19 -55.84
N SER A 33 17.28 49.02 -55.69
CA SER A 33 18.06 48.26 -56.65
C SER A 33 17.54 46.79 -56.67
N ARG A 34 16.80 46.46 -57.68
CA ARG A 34 16.32 45.06 -57.94
C ARG A 34 17.47 44.05 -57.88
N ARG A 35 18.71 44.47 -58.09
CA ARG A 35 19.90 43.63 -58.05
C ARG A 35 20.27 43.16 -56.65
N ALA A 36 20.09 44.01 -55.60
CA ALA A 36 20.38 43.63 -54.23
C ALA A 36 19.40 42.58 -53.66
N THR A 37 18.15 42.60 -54.11
CA THR A 37 17.16 41.60 -53.73
C THR A 37 17.42 40.24 -54.42
N GLN A 38 17.86 40.24 -55.66
CA GLN A 38 18.21 39.00 -56.37
C GLN A 38 19.40 38.27 -55.77
N HIS A 39 20.43 38.97 -55.29
CA HIS A 39 21.55 38.33 -54.58
C HIS A 39 21.14 37.80 -53.20
N ARG A 40 20.28 38.46 -52.47
CA ARG A 40 19.73 37.96 -51.19
C ARG A 40 18.89 36.72 -51.39
N ILE A 41 18.00 36.70 -52.39
CA ILE A 41 17.17 35.53 -52.71
C ILE A 41 18.02 34.34 -53.15
N ARG A 42 19.06 34.57 -53.98
CA ARG A 42 19.97 33.51 -54.46
C ARG A 42 20.82 32.94 -53.33
N ASN A 43 21.27 33.77 -52.39
CA ASN A 43 21.98 33.31 -51.21
C ASN A 43 21.04 32.59 -50.21
N ALA A 44 19.83 33.10 -50.00
CA ALA A 44 18.80 32.42 -49.18
C ALA A 44 18.41 31.05 -49.76
N MET A 45 18.24 30.99 -51.10
CA MET A 45 18.01 29.73 -51.82
C MET A 45 19.17 28.74 -51.65
N GLY A 46 20.41 29.23 -51.72
CA GLY A 46 21.63 28.42 -51.49
C GLY A 46 21.72 27.89 -50.06
N VAL A 47 21.35 28.70 -49.05
CA VAL A 47 21.27 28.26 -47.65
C VAL A 47 20.12 27.24 -47.45
N PHE A 48 18.95 27.50 -48.07
CA PHE A 48 17.83 26.57 -48.02
C PHE A 48 18.20 25.19 -48.60
N TRP A 49 18.88 25.15 -49.78
CA TRP A 49 19.33 23.89 -50.37
C TRP A 49 20.36 23.16 -49.49
N LYS A 50 21.29 23.87 -48.85
CA LYS A 50 22.25 23.28 -47.89
C LYS A 50 21.54 22.71 -46.66
N MET A 51 20.57 23.44 -46.13
CA MET A 51 19.76 22.95 -45.03
C MET A 51 18.91 21.73 -45.42
N ALA A 52 18.29 21.77 -46.58
CA ALA A 52 17.52 20.63 -47.11
C ALA A 52 18.42 19.40 -47.31
N LEU A 53 19.62 19.58 -47.90
CA LEU A 53 20.60 18.51 -48.07
C LEU A 53 21.03 17.94 -46.68
N PHE A 54 21.28 18.80 -45.72
CA PHE A 54 21.66 18.39 -44.37
C PHE A 54 20.54 17.56 -43.70
N VAL A 55 19.27 18.00 -43.80
CA VAL A 55 18.13 17.27 -43.29
C VAL A 55 17.96 15.89 -43.95
N ILE A 56 18.13 15.83 -45.28
CA ILE A 56 18.06 14.57 -46.04
C ILE A 56 19.21 13.62 -45.59
N LEU A 57 20.41 14.16 -45.40
CA LEU A 57 21.55 13.36 -44.96
C LEU A 57 21.37 12.85 -43.55
N CYS A 58 20.85 13.68 -42.62
CA CYS A 58 20.48 13.26 -41.26
C CYS A 58 19.37 12.20 -41.28
N ALA A 59 18.32 12.41 -42.07
CA ALA A 59 17.23 11.45 -42.18
C ALA A 59 17.70 10.11 -42.77
N GLY A 60 18.54 10.17 -43.83
CA GLY A 60 19.16 8.97 -44.41
C GLY A 60 20.10 8.27 -43.44
N GLY A 61 20.86 9.01 -42.64
CA GLY A 61 21.69 8.46 -41.57
C GLY A 61 20.89 7.74 -40.49
N VAL A 62 19.76 8.34 -40.04
CA VAL A 62 18.87 7.71 -39.06
C VAL A 62 18.23 6.43 -39.62
N ILE A 63 17.77 6.47 -40.88
CA ILE A 63 17.19 5.29 -41.54
C ILE A 63 18.23 4.19 -41.70
N GLY A 64 19.43 4.55 -42.20
CA GLY A 64 20.55 3.60 -42.36
C GLY A 64 20.97 2.97 -41.04
N MET A 65 21.04 3.76 -39.96
CA MET A 65 21.39 3.26 -38.62
C MET A 65 20.31 2.31 -38.08
N ARG A 66 19.01 2.61 -38.30
CA ARG A 66 17.92 1.72 -37.92
C ARG A 66 17.97 0.39 -38.67
N GLU A 67 18.21 0.39 -39.96
CA GLU A 67 18.31 -0.85 -40.75
C GLU A 67 19.56 -1.65 -40.37
N ALA A 68 20.70 -0.98 -40.14
CA ALA A 68 21.88 -1.65 -39.61
C ALA A 68 21.65 -2.28 -38.25
N ALA A 69 20.99 -1.56 -37.31
CA ALA A 69 20.63 -2.09 -36.01
C ALA A 69 19.67 -3.28 -36.10
N LYS A 70 18.66 -3.23 -37.01
CA LYS A 70 17.78 -4.37 -37.23
C LYS A 70 18.54 -5.61 -37.70
N ARG A 71 19.44 -5.48 -38.67
CA ARG A 71 20.20 -6.60 -39.20
C ARG A 71 21.20 -7.16 -38.18
N LEU A 72 21.91 -6.30 -37.46
CA LEU A 72 22.95 -6.71 -36.53
C LEU A 72 22.41 -7.27 -35.22
N PHE A 73 21.30 -6.73 -34.71
CA PHE A 73 20.77 -7.14 -33.38
C PHE A 73 19.47 -7.94 -33.47
N PHE A 74 18.53 -7.52 -34.31
CA PHE A 74 17.20 -8.16 -34.31
C PHE A 74 17.09 -9.35 -35.25
N GLN A 75 17.91 -9.43 -36.30
CA GLN A 75 17.87 -10.53 -37.27
C GLN A 75 19.01 -11.54 -37.07
N ASN A 76 19.94 -11.28 -36.17
CA ASN A 76 21.06 -12.14 -35.91
C ASN A 76 20.60 -13.38 -35.08
N PRO A 77 20.81 -14.62 -35.55
CA PRO A 77 20.44 -15.85 -34.85
C PRO A 77 21.19 -16.04 -33.53
N GLU A 78 22.31 -15.37 -33.30
CA GLU A 78 23.03 -15.44 -32.04
C GLU A 78 22.25 -14.82 -30.88
N TYR A 79 21.37 -13.84 -31.16
CA TYR A 79 20.54 -13.17 -30.18
C TYR A 79 19.13 -13.76 -30.04
N GLN A 80 18.92 -14.95 -30.59
CA GLN A 80 17.71 -15.73 -30.31
C GLN A 80 17.85 -16.41 -28.95
N ILE A 81 16.78 -16.37 -28.18
CA ILE A 81 16.72 -17.02 -26.86
C ILE A 81 16.88 -18.52 -27.05
N LYS A 82 17.98 -19.07 -26.52
CA LYS A 82 18.28 -20.50 -26.50
C LYS A 82 17.93 -21.14 -25.17
N ALA A 83 18.03 -20.36 -24.06
CA ALA A 83 17.75 -20.84 -22.74
C ALA A 83 17.01 -19.77 -21.90
N ILE A 84 16.03 -20.24 -21.15
CA ILE A 84 15.35 -19.44 -20.13
C ILE A 84 15.60 -20.14 -18.80
N GLU A 85 16.44 -19.56 -17.97
CA GLU A 85 16.70 -20.05 -16.64
C GLU A 85 15.61 -19.51 -15.69
N LEU A 86 14.95 -20.38 -14.93
CA LEU A 86 13.95 -20.00 -13.96
C LEU A 86 14.34 -20.51 -12.58
N GLN A 87 14.42 -19.60 -11.63
CA GLN A 87 14.65 -19.89 -10.22
C GLN A 87 13.41 -19.44 -9.42
N THR A 88 12.80 -20.40 -8.72
CA THR A 88 11.67 -20.15 -7.81
C THR A 88 12.02 -20.72 -6.44
N ASP A 89 11.56 -20.10 -5.36
CA ASP A 89 11.79 -20.53 -3.99
C ASP A 89 10.62 -21.30 -3.37
N GLY A 90 9.62 -21.70 -4.19
CA GLY A 90 8.43 -22.39 -3.69
C GLY A 90 7.83 -23.42 -4.62
N THR A 91 6.53 -23.34 -4.85
CA THR A 91 5.71 -24.35 -5.54
C THR A 91 5.34 -23.99 -6.97
N LEU A 92 5.72 -22.82 -7.43
CA LEU A 92 5.36 -22.30 -8.74
C LEU A 92 6.04 -23.10 -9.84
N GLN A 93 5.24 -23.63 -10.75
CA GLN A 93 5.77 -24.49 -11.83
C GLN A 93 6.33 -23.64 -12.98
N ARG A 94 7.42 -24.12 -13.58
CA ARG A 94 8.08 -23.47 -14.72
C ARG A 94 7.10 -23.13 -15.84
N GLU A 95 6.22 -24.08 -16.18
CA GLU A 95 5.25 -23.92 -17.26
C GLU A 95 4.25 -22.79 -17.00
N GLN A 96 3.86 -22.60 -15.74
CA GLN A 96 2.95 -21.51 -15.34
C GLN A 96 3.61 -20.14 -15.51
N VAL A 97 4.87 -20.03 -15.09
CA VAL A 97 5.63 -18.78 -15.23
C VAL A 97 5.88 -18.45 -16.69
N LEU A 98 6.34 -19.41 -17.50
CA LEU A 98 6.60 -19.21 -18.92
C LEU A 98 5.34 -18.85 -19.70
N LYS A 99 4.20 -19.48 -19.37
CA LYS A 99 2.90 -19.17 -19.95
C LYS A 99 2.44 -17.74 -19.58
N ALA A 100 2.59 -17.34 -18.33
CA ALA A 100 2.26 -15.98 -17.91
C ALA A 100 3.19 -14.95 -18.54
N ALA A 101 4.47 -15.25 -18.63
CA ALA A 101 5.48 -14.43 -19.25
C ALA A 101 5.28 -14.21 -20.76
N ASP A 102 4.58 -15.15 -21.44
CA ASP A 102 4.44 -15.18 -22.91
C ASP A 102 5.82 -15.18 -23.59
N LEU A 103 6.75 -15.97 -23.03
CA LEU A 103 8.10 -16.12 -23.51
C LEU A 103 8.25 -17.43 -24.28
N HIS A 104 8.80 -17.33 -25.48
CA HIS A 104 9.07 -18.48 -26.34
C HIS A 104 10.54 -18.52 -26.72
N GLU A 105 11.12 -19.70 -26.68
CA GLU A 105 12.45 -19.94 -27.23
C GLU A 105 12.45 -19.62 -28.73
N GLY A 106 13.57 -19.12 -29.24
CA GLY A 106 13.71 -18.66 -30.63
C GLY A 106 13.32 -17.19 -30.86
N SER A 107 12.67 -16.52 -29.90
CA SER A 107 12.41 -15.09 -29.98
C SER A 107 13.72 -14.30 -29.83
N ASN A 108 13.81 -13.14 -30.51
CA ASN A 108 15.00 -12.30 -30.36
C ASN A 108 15.00 -11.63 -28.96
N ILE A 109 16.11 -11.74 -28.25
CA ILE A 109 16.27 -11.27 -26.86
C ILE A 109 16.05 -9.75 -26.74
N PHE A 110 16.38 -8.95 -27.78
CA PHE A 110 16.20 -7.48 -27.77
C PHE A 110 14.75 -7.07 -28.08
N SER A 111 13.96 -7.94 -28.71
CA SER A 111 12.55 -7.63 -29.01
C SER A 111 11.65 -7.73 -27.80
N ILE A 112 12.09 -8.40 -26.73
CA ILE A 112 11.31 -8.64 -25.53
C ILE A 112 11.39 -7.44 -24.60
N ASN A 113 10.22 -6.96 -24.14
CA ASN A 113 10.14 -5.94 -23.12
C ASN A 113 10.08 -6.59 -21.73
N LEU A 114 11.23 -6.61 -21.03
CA LEU A 114 11.34 -7.24 -19.72
C LEU A 114 10.40 -6.64 -18.65
N ALA A 115 10.09 -5.33 -18.75
CA ALA A 115 9.15 -4.72 -17.82
C ALA A 115 7.75 -5.31 -17.97
N LYS A 116 7.27 -5.47 -19.22
CA LYS A 116 5.97 -6.11 -19.48
C LYS A 116 5.94 -7.57 -19.05
N VAL A 117 7.06 -8.29 -19.26
CA VAL A 117 7.18 -9.69 -18.82
C VAL A 117 7.11 -9.77 -17.30
N ARG A 118 7.84 -8.91 -16.60
CA ARG A 118 7.78 -8.82 -15.13
C ARG A 118 6.36 -8.53 -14.64
N ASP A 119 5.70 -7.52 -15.22
CA ASP A 119 4.34 -7.15 -14.83
C ASP A 119 3.34 -8.30 -15.02
N ARG A 120 3.51 -9.10 -16.08
CA ARG A 120 2.68 -10.29 -16.33
C ARG A 120 2.93 -11.39 -15.30
N ILE A 121 4.19 -11.66 -14.95
CA ILE A 121 4.52 -12.65 -13.92
C ILE A 121 4.03 -12.19 -12.55
N GLN A 122 4.15 -10.89 -12.23
CA GLN A 122 3.64 -10.31 -10.98
C GLN A 122 2.11 -10.40 -10.84
N GLN A 123 1.37 -10.59 -11.93
CA GLN A 123 -0.08 -10.84 -11.89
C GLN A 123 -0.42 -12.25 -11.37
N LEU A 124 0.56 -13.17 -11.31
CA LEU A 124 0.34 -14.46 -10.67
C LEU A 124 0.13 -14.26 -9.16
N PRO A 125 -0.94 -14.82 -8.58
CA PRO A 125 -1.25 -14.64 -7.16
C PRO A 125 -0.11 -15.04 -6.22
N GLN A 126 0.67 -16.06 -6.63
CA GLN A 126 1.78 -16.61 -5.86
C GLN A 126 3.08 -15.80 -5.99
N ALA A 127 3.22 -14.96 -7.02
CA ALA A 127 4.44 -14.18 -7.22
C ALA A 127 4.43 -12.94 -6.32
N ASP A 128 5.47 -12.76 -5.52
CA ASP A 128 5.68 -11.59 -4.67
C ASP A 128 6.63 -10.59 -5.32
N GLU A 129 7.84 -11.06 -5.63
CA GLU A 129 8.86 -10.27 -6.28
C GLU A 129 9.40 -11.01 -7.51
N VAL A 130 9.61 -10.28 -8.59
CA VAL A 130 10.06 -10.83 -9.86
C VAL A 130 11.25 -10.02 -10.36
N GLU A 131 12.37 -10.68 -10.51
CA GLU A 131 13.57 -10.13 -11.10
C GLU A 131 13.82 -10.83 -12.44
N ILE A 132 14.09 -10.06 -13.49
CA ILE A 132 14.38 -10.59 -14.83
C ILE A 132 15.62 -9.91 -15.36
N VAL A 133 16.61 -10.74 -15.72
CA VAL A 133 17.89 -10.28 -16.23
C VAL A 133 18.18 -10.91 -17.59
N ARG A 134 18.66 -10.09 -18.55
CA ARG A 134 19.19 -10.60 -19.80
C ARG A 134 20.64 -11.00 -19.62
N LYS A 135 20.96 -12.23 -19.89
CA LYS A 135 22.33 -12.72 -20.01
C LYS A 135 22.65 -12.86 -21.51
N LEU A 136 23.36 -11.89 -22.04
CA LEU A 136 23.75 -11.93 -23.45
C LEU A 136 24.74 -13.05 -23.72
N PRO A 137 24.68 -13.70 -24.89
CA PRO A 137 23.91 -13.30 -26.08
C PRO A 137 22.47 -13.83 -26.14
N SER A 138 22.13 -14.93 -25.47
CA SER A 138 20.93 -15.72 -25.82
C SER A 138 20.18 -16.30 -24.62
N GLU A 139 20.38 -15.76 -23.41
CA GLU A 139 19.80 -16.31 -22.19
C GLU A 139 19.01 -15.25 -21.40
N ILE A 140 17.89 -15.67 -20.83
CA ILE A 140 17.09 -14.86 -19.89
C ILE A 140 17.04 -15.60 -18.54
N ASP A 141 17.44 -14.89 -17.49
CA ASP A 141 17.34 -15.38 -16.11
C ASP A 141 16.12 -14.73 -15.46
N ILE A 142 15.23 -15.55 -14.92
CA ILE A 142 14.01 -15.14 -14.23
C ILE A 142 14.09 -15.69 -12.82
N ARG A 143 14.09 -14.81 -11.84
CA ARG A 143 13.99 -15.15 -10.42
C ARG A 143 12.64 -14.69 -9.89
N VAL A 144 11.89 -15.62 -9.34
CA VAL A 144 10.59 -15.36 -8.72
C VAL A 144 10.66 -15.72 -7.25
N VAL A 145 10.44 -14.75 -6.38
CA VAL A 145 10.22 -14.96 -4.96
C VAL A 145 8.73 -15.18 -4.75
N GLU A 146 8.39 -16.32 -4.18
CA GLU A 146 6.98 -16.65 -3.96
C GLU A 146 6.44 -16.00 -2.68
N ARG A 147 5.17 -15.63 -2.76
CA ARG A 147 4.44 -15.04 -1.66
C ARG A 147 4.19 -16.07 -0.57
N LYS A 148 4.64 -15.76 0.65
CA LYS A 148 4.40 -16.62 1.81
C LYS A 148 3.00 -16.37 2.36
N PRO A 149 2.16 -17.39 2.48
CA PRO A 149 0.87 -17.25 3.13
C PRO A 149 1.04 -17.10 4.65
N VAL A 150 0.19 -16.30 5.26
CA VAL A 150 0.15 -16.06 6.71
C VAL A 150 -1.08 -16.64 7.37
N ALA A 151 -2.15 -16.90 6.61
CA ALA A 151 -3.39 -17.48 7.12
C ALA A 151 -4.19 -18.16 6.00
N TRP A 152 -5.14 -19.01 6.42
CA TRP A 152 -6.28 -19.44 5.60
C TRP A 152 -7.43 -18.45 5.80
N ILE A 153 -8.24 -18.23 4.76
CA ILE A 153 -9.44 -17.40 4.82
C ILE A 153 -10.60 -18.05 4.08
N THR A 154 -11.79 -17.96 4.64
CA THR A 154 -13.02 -18.47 4.03
C THR A 154 -14.20 -17.57 4.36
N SER A 155 -15.23 -17.61 3.51
CA SER A 155 -16.52 -16.98 3.78
C SER A 155 -17.42 -17.79 4.73
N GLU A 156 -17.10 -19.05 4.94
CA GLU A 156 -17.83 -19.94 5.84
C GLU A 156 -17.53 -19.58 7.30
N THR A 157 -18.50 -19.81 8.18
CA THR A 157 -18.36 -19.57 9.63
C THR A 157 -17.80 -20.78 10.38
N GLU A 158 -17.87 -21.96 9.78
CA GLU A 158 -17.29 -23.21 10.27
C GLU A 158 -16.70 -24.01 9.13
N ILE A 159 -15.49 -24.48 9.30
CA ILE A 159 -14.81 -25.36 8.34
C ILE A 159 -13.96 -26.39 9.09
N THR A 160 -14.06 -27.63 8.69
CA THR A 160 -13.28 -28.70 9.31
C THR A 160 -11.89 -28.80 8.73
N ASP A 161 -11.77 -28.70 7.42
CA ASP A 161 -10.50 -28.77 6.69
C ASP A 161 -10.47 -27.68 5.61
N PRO A 162 -9.69 -26.59 5.83
CA PRO A 162 -9.59 -25.52 4.87
C PRO A 162 -8.97 -25.94 3.54
N PHE A 163 -8.16 -27.02 3.53
CA PHE A 163 -7.53 -27.50 2.29
C PHE A 163 -8.51 -28.27 1.41
N ALA A 164 -9.42 -29.01 2.01
CA ALA A 164 -10.43 -29.80 1.28
C ALA A 164 -11.58 -28.91 0.76
N SER A 165 -11.76 -27.71 1.31
CA SER A 165 -12.82 -26.79 0.89
C SER A 165 -12.44 -25.98 -0.34
N ASP A 166 -13.35 -25.95 -1.32
CA ASP A 166 -13.20 -25.08 -2.49
C ASP A 166 -13.38 -23.60 -2.16
N GLY A 167 -14.04 -23.27 -1.05
CA GLY A 167 -14.27 -21.91 -0.56
C GLY A 167 -13.13 -21.31 0.25
N ALA A 168 -12.08 -22.07 0.57
CA ALA A 168 -10.95 -21.59 1.33
C ALA A 168 -9.78 -21.17 0.43
N PHE A 169 -9.13 -20.08 0.83
CA PHE A 169 -7.99 -19.48 0.16
C PHE A 169 -6.86 -19.27 1.16
N LEU A 170 -5.64 -19.30 0.67
CA LEU A 170 -4.49 -18.78 1.40
C LEU A 170 -4.41 -17.27 1.22
N VAL A 171 -4.01 -16.56 2.26
CA VAL A 171 -3.82 -15.12 2.21
C VAL A 171 -2.40 -14.75 2.59
N GLY A 172 -1.75 -13.90 1.81
CA GLY A 172 -0.43 -13.35 2.11
C GLY A 172 -0.53 -12.14 3.05
N ALA A 173 0.60 -11.72 3.61
CA ALA A 173 0.68 -10.59 4.54
C ALA A 173 0.08 -9.28 4.00
N ARG A 174 0.06 -9.08 2.68
CA ARG A 174 -0.54 -7.91 2.02
C ARG A 174 -2.01 -8.11 1.63
N GLY A 175 -2.64 -9.19 2.08
CA GLY A 175 -4.05 -9.47 1.82
C GLY A 175 -4.35 -10.05 0.43
N VAL A 176 -3.35 -10.48 -0.32
CA VAL A 176 -3.55 -11.10 -1.64
C VAL A 176 -3.96 -12.55 -1.46
N LEU A 177 -5.07 -12.93 -2.10
CA LEU A 177 -5.63 -14.27 -2.07
C LEU A 177 -4.91 -15.21 -3.04
N MET A 178 -4.60 -16.40 -2.57
CA MET A 178 -3.91 -17.43 -3.35
C MET A 178 -4.68 -18.74 -3.24
N LYS A 179 -4.72 -19.49 -4.34
CA LYS A 179 -5.23 -20.86 -4.31
C LYS A 179 -4.09 -21.81 -4.64
N GLN A 180 -3.74 -22.65 -3.71
CA GLN A 180 -2.68 -23.63 -3.87
C GLN A 180 -3.28 -24.98 -4.23
N LYS A 181 -2.67 -25.63 -5.23
CA LYS A 181 -3.03 -26.99 -5.63
C LYS A 181 -2.26 -28.06 -4.84
N LYS A 182 -1.16 -27.68 -4.21
CA LYS A 182 -0.27 -28.59 -3.50
C LYS A 182 -0.17 -28.18 -2.03
N LEU A 183 -0.55 -29.09 -1.15
CA LEU A 183 -0.43 -28.88 0.29
C LEU A 183 1.02 -29.00 0.71
N LEU A 184 1.55 -27.96 1.32
CA LEU A 184 2.83 -28.00 2.02
C LEU A 184 2.61 -28.18 3.52
N PRO A 185 3.51 -28.89 4.23
CA PRO A 185 3.39 -29.08 5.69
C PRO A 185 3.31 -27.75 6.45
N GLU A 186 3.95 -26.71 5.94
CA GLU A 186 3.95 -25.36 6.50
C GLU A 186 2.55 -24.72 6.56
N TYR A 187 1.65 -25.09 5.63
CA TYR A 187 0.32 -24.52 5.55
C TYR A 187 -0.66 -25.11 6.57
N LEU A 188 -0.36 -26.29 7.12
CA LEU A 188 -1.21 -26.97 8.12
C LEU A 188 -1.24 -26.25 9.46
N GLY A 189 -0.18 -25.47 9.75
CA GLY A 189 -0.06 -24.72 11.00
C GLY A 189 -0.59 -23.29 10.96
N LEU A 190 -1.03 -22.83 9.79
CA LEU A 190 -1.49 -21.46 9.62
C LEU A 190 -2.84 -21.23 10.30
N PRO A 191 -3.05 -20.03 10.88
CA PRO A 191 -4.34 -19.66 11.46
C PRO A 191 -5.42 -19.57 10.38
N LEU A 192 -6.67 -19.74 10.81
CA LEU A 192 -7.85 -19.73 9.97
C LEU A 192 -8.69 -18.47 10.24
N ILE A 193 -8.99 -17.70 9.19
CA ILE A 193 -9.89 -16.55 9.24
C ILE A 193 -11.24 -16.97 8.69
N LEU A 194 -12.29 -16.91 9.51
CA LEU A 194 -13.65 -17.33 9.21
C LEU A 194 -14.60 -16.15 9.02
N GLY A 195 -15.66 -16.36 8.26
CA GLY A 195 -16.77 -15.42 8.18
C GLY A 195 -16.54 -14.19 7.30
N CYS A 196 -15.63 -14.27 6.31
CA CYS A 196 -15.43 -13.21 5.31
C CYS A 196 -16.60 -13.17 4.32
N SER A 197 -17.77 -12.73 4.75
CA SER A 197 -19.02 -12.79 3.97
C SER A 197 -19.27 -11.58 3.07
N GLY A 198 -18.47 -10.52 3.20
CA GLY A 198 -18.68 -9.26 2.46
C GLY A 198 -18.03 -9.21 1.07
N GLU A 199 -17.17 -10.14 0.72
CA GLU A 199 -16.38 -10.11 -0.50
C GLU A 199 -16.42 -11.46 -1.25
N SER A 200 -16.36 -11.40 -2.59
CA SER A 200 -16.09 -12.60 -3.38
C SER A 200 -14.61 -12.96 -3.27
N LEU A 201 -14.32 -14.08 -2.64
CA LEU A 201 -12.96 -14.58 -2.52
C LEU A 201 -12.54 -15.21 -3.87
N GLU A 202 -11.56 -14.62 -4.52
CA GLU A 202 -10.99 -15.09 -5.78
C GLU A 202 -9.47 -14.99 -5.75
N ALA A 203 -8.79 -16.00 -6.31
CA ALA A 203 -7.34 -15.99 -6.38
C ALA A 203 -6.81 -14.79 -7.19
N GLY A 204 -5.84 -14.07 -6.62
CA GLY A 204 -5.25 -12.86 -7.21
C GLY A 204 -5.90 -11.55 -6.78
N LYS A 205 -7.08 -11.59 -6.17
CA LYS A 205 -7.68 -10.40 -5.57
C LYS A 205 -7.04 -10.08 -4.22
N THR A 206 -7.08 -8.80 -3.88
CA THR A 206 -6.64 -8.31 -2.56
C THR A 206 -7.87 -8.08 -1.70
N LEU A 207 -7.82 -8.49 -0.45
CA LEU A 207 -8.89 -8.26 0.53
C LEU A 207 -9.13 -6.77 0.73
N GLU A 208 -10.40 -6.36 0.69
CA GLU A 208 -10.82 -4.97 0.86
C GLU A 208 -11.50 -4.74 2.21
N SER A 209 -12.11 -5.78 2.81
CA SER A 209 -12.82 -5.65 4.09
C SER A 209 -11.90 -5.16 5.22
N VAL A 210 -12.43 -4.30 6.05
CA VAL A 210 -11.71 -3.73 7.20
C VAL A 210 -11.40 -4.82 8.21
N GLU A 211 -12.34 -5.71 8.45
CA GLU A 211 -12.24 -6.81 9.40
C GLU A 211 -11.12 -7.78 9.00
N ALA A 212 -11.04 -8.15 7.73
CA ALA A 212 -9.97 -9.02 7.23
C ALA A 212 -8.59 -8.36 7.31
N LYS A 213 -8.51 -7.07 6.99
CA LYS A 213 -7.25 -6.30 7.14
C LYS A 213 -6.80 -6.21 8.60
N MET A 214 -7.75 -5.98 9.52
CA MET A 214 -7.46 -5.95 10.95
C MET A 214 -7.06 -7.33 11.50
N ALA A 215 -7.66 -8.41 10.98
CA ALA A 215 -7.24 -9.77 11.32
C ALA A 215 -5.79 -10.05 10.87
N LEU A 216 -5.41 -9.66 9.65
CA LEU A 216 -4.03 -9.77 9.18
C LEU A 216 -3.06 -8.91 9.99
N GLU A 217 -3.46 -7.70 10.35
CA GLU A 217 -2.66 -6.82 11.21
C GLU A 217 -2.47 -7.40 12.61
N LEU A 218 -3.51 -8.01 13.18
CA LEU A 218 -3.43 -8.71 14.46
C LEU A 218 -2.43 -9.87 14.39
N LEU A 219 -2.47 -10.67 13.32
CA LEU A 219 -1.50 -11.74 13.10
C LEU A 219 -0.07 -11.19 13.03
N ARG A 220 0.14 -10.16 12.24
CA ARG A 220 1.44 -9.49 12.10
C ARG A 220 2.00 -8.98 13.44
N LEU A 221 1.13 -8.33 14.23
CA LEU A 221 1.51 -7.81 15.55
C LEU A 221 1.82 -8.94 16.53
N THR A 222 1.08 -10.04 16.46
CA THR A 222 1.29 -11.18 17.35
C THR A 222 2.59 -11.92 17.02
N GLU A 223 2.93 -12.08 15.74
CA GLU A 223 4.18 -12.69 15.30
C GLU A 223 5.41 -11.86 15.68
N SER A 224 5.31 -10.53 15.66
CA SER A 224 6.42 -9.63 15.98
C SER A 224 6.62 -9.41 17.49
N ASN A 225 5.70 -9.89 18.34
CA ASN A 225 5.71 -9.69 19.77
C ASN A 225 6.15 -10.95 20.55
N PHE A 226 6.57 -10.74 21.80
CA PHE A 226 6.86 -11.82 22.77
C PHE A 226 5.62 -12.70 23.09
N LEU A 227 4.44 -12.33 22.61
CA LEU A 227 3.21 -13.11 22.73
C LEU A 227 3.20 -14.36 21.82
N GLN A 228 4.08 -14.44 20.82
CA GLN A 228 4.12 -15.53 19.84
C GLN A 228 4.11 -16.94 20.45
N THR A 229 4.80 -17.12 21.61
CA THR A 229 4.88 -18.43 22.29
C THR A 229 3.74 -18.67 23.27
N ARG A 230 3.12 -17.61 23.80
CA ARG A 230 2.12 -17.67 24.87
C ARG A 230 0.68 -17.64 24.37
N PHE A 231 0.45 -16.94 23.24
CA PHE A 231 -0.87 -16.80 22.64
C PHE A 231 -0.77 -17.10 21.14
N GLN A 232 -0.99 -18.37 20.80
CA GLN A 232 -0.91 -18.84 19.43
C GLN A 232 -2.29 -18.85 18.79
N ILE A 233 -2.52 -17.93 17.90
CA ILE A 233 -3.79 -17.77 17.20
C ILE A 233 -4.03 -19.00 16.32
N ARG A 234 -5.15 -19.67 16.53
CA ARG A 234 -5.65 -20.78 15.71
C ARG A 234 -6.70 -20.31 14.72
N GLU A 235 -7.62 -19.47 15.19
CA GLU A 235 -8.80 -19.08 14.44
C GLU A 235 -9.19 -17.64 14.76
N ILE A 236 -9.62 -16.89 13.75
CA ILE A 236 -10.15 -15.54 13.86
C ILE A 236 -11.49 -15.50 13.15
N ASP A 237 -12.58 -15.35 13.87
CA ASP A 237 -13.91 -15.14 13.31
C ASP A 237 -14.15 -13.64 13.12
N ILE A 238 -14.36 -13.25 11.87
CA ILE A 238 -14.62 -11.87 11.42
C ILE A 238 -16.06 -11.65 10.97
N SER A 239 -16.97 -12.58 11.27
CA SER A 239 -18.39 -12.47 10.90
C SER A 239 -19.09 -11.25 11.49
N LYS A 240 -18.53 -10.69 12.56
CA LYS A 240 -19.04 -9.50 13.24
C LYS A 240 -18.26 -8.27 12.82
N SER A 241 -18.93 -7.28 12.24
CA SER A 241 -18.31 -6.06 11.73
C SER A 241 -17.70 -5.11 12.78
N TYR A 242 -17.84 -5.39 14.07
CA TYR A 242 -17.35 -4.53 15.14
C TYR A 242 -16.23 -5.15 15.99
N CYS A 243 -15.93 -6.44 15.81
CA CYS A 243 -14.89 -7.12 16.60
C CYS A 243 -14.33 -8.34 15.85
N LEU A 244 -13.14 -8.75 16.26
CA LEU A 244 -12.51 -10.01 15.91
C LEU A 244 -12.64 -10.97 17.07
N LEU A 245 -13.22 -12.15 16.86
CA LEU A 245 -13.25 -13.19 17.88
C LEU A 245 -12.10 -14.17 17.62
N VAL A 246 -11.10 -14.13 18.46
CA VAL A 246 -9.87 -14.91 18.30
C VAL A 246 -9.91 -16.11 19.23
N THR A 247 -9.66 -17.29 18.65
CA THR A 247 -9.51 -18.54 19.39
C THR A 247 -8.03 -18.96 19.34
N ASP A 248 -7.45 -19.14 20.52
CA ASP A 248 -6.08 -19.64 20.71
C ASP A 248 -6.01 -21.17 20.60
N LYS A 249 -4.83 -21.73 20.45
CA LYS A 249 -4.58 -23.19 20.50
C LYS A 249 -5.08 -23.84 21.79
N ASN A 250 -5.04 -23.14 22.91
CA ASN A 250 -5.57 -23.60 24.20
C ASN A 250 -7.08 -23.44 24.33
N ARG A 251 -7.78 -23.09 23.23
CA ARG A 251 -9.22 -22.82 23.20
C ARG A 251 -9.68 -21.61 23.98
N SER A 252 -8.77 -20.75 24.41
CA SER A 252 -9.11 -19.44 24.98
C SER A 252 -9.74 -18.57 23.91
N ARG A 253 -10.83 -17.88 24.22
CA ARG A 253 -11.52 -16.98 23.30
C ARG A 253 -11.28 -15.53 23.71
N VAL A 254 -10.68 -14.75 22.84
CA VAL A 254 -10.41 -13.33 23.09
C VAL A 254 -11.10 -12.48 22.04
N MET A 255 -11.89 -11.52 22.50
CA MET A 255 -12.58 -10.59 21.62
C MET A 255 -11.78 -9.29 21.53
N PHE A 256 -11.33 -8.96 20.32
CA PHE A 256 -10.62 -7.72 20.02
C PHE A 256 -11.53 -6.73 19.29
N GLY A 257 -11.39 -5.45 19.60
CA GLY A 257 -11.97 -4.38 18.79
C GLY A 257 -11.12 -4.12 17.56
N LEU A 258 -11.69 -3.45 16.56
CA LEU A 258 -10.98 -3.14 15.30
C LEU A 258 -9.95 -2.00 15.42
N ASN A 259 -9.95 -1.26 16.53
CA ASN A 259 -9.04 -0.13 16.74
C ASN A 259 -8.03 -0.46 17.84
N ASP A 260 -6.86 0.19 17.78
CA ASP A 260 -5.85 0.13 18.86
C ASP A 260 -5.41 -1.30 19.25
N LEU A 261 -5.17 -2.16 18.26
CA LEU A 261 -4.79 -3.56 18.46
C LEU A 261 -3.55 -3.72 19.35
N GLU A 262 -2.55 -2.83 19.21
CA GLU A 262 -1.34 -2.86 20.04
C GLU A 262 -1.66 -2.68 21.54
N GLU A 263 -2.54 -1.75 21.86
CA GLU A 263 -2.96 -1.51 23.26
C GLU A 263 -3.75 -2.69 23.80
N GLN A 264 -4.61 -3.29 22.96
CA GLN A 264 -5.37 -4.49 23.35
C GLN A 264 -4.44 -5.68 23.56
N LEU A 265 -3.39 -5.85 22.76
CA LEU A 265 -2.36 -6.88 22.95
C LEU A 265 -1.57 -6.66 24.24
N ARG A 266 -1.24 -5.40 24.60
CA ARG A 266 -0.64 -5.09 25.90
C ARG A 266 -1.53 -5.47 27.08
N ARG A 267 -2.84 -5.21 26.96
CA ARG A 267 -3.80 -5.64 27.98
C ARG A 267 -3.89 -7.17 28.07
N LEU A 268 -3.94 -7.85 26.93
CA LEU A 268 -3.89 -9.32 26.89
C LEU A 268 -2.67 -9.85 27.65
N GLN A 269 -1.50 -9.24 27.45
CA GLN A 269 -0.29 -9.61 28.16
C GLN A 269 -0.48 -9.56 29.69
N VAL A 270 -1.04 -8.48 30.22
CA VAL A 270 -1.29 -8.33 31.66
C VAL A 270 -2.19 -9.47 32.17
N PHE A 271 -3.21 -9.86 31.39
CA PHE A 271 -4.07 -10.99 31.79
C PHE A 271 -3.35 -12.33 31.71
N LEU A 272 -2.49 -12.56 30.71
CA LEU A 272 -1.68 -13.77 30.63
C LEU A 272 -0.66 -13.85 31.77
N ASP A 273 -0.04 -12.72 32.15
CA ASP A 273 0.86 -12.64 33.32
C ASP A 273 0.11 -12.97 34.61
N TYR A 274 -1.12 -12.51 34.74
CA TYR A 274 -1.97 -12.87 35.88
C TYR A 274 -2.31 -14.37 35.88
N CYS A 275 -2.64 -14.95 34.72
CA CYS A 275 -2.91 -16.38 34.59
C CYS A 275 -1.71 -17.23 35.01
N ASP A 276 -0.50 -16.87 34.58
CA ASP A 276 0.74 -17.57 34.95
C ASP A 276 0.99 -17.53 36.46
N ASN A 277 0.78 -16.35 37.06
CA ASN A 277 0.96 -16.17 38.51
C ASN A 277 -0.06 -16.93 39.35
N THR A 278 -1.31 -17.05 38.86
CA THR A 278 -2.40 -17.71 39.60
C THR A 278 -2.60 -19.16 39.21
N LYS A 279 -1.87 -19.67 38.20
CA LYS A 279 -2.04 -21.01 37.62
C LYS A 279 -3.49 -21.27 37.16
N GLN A 280 -4.13 -20.24 36.64
CA GLN A 280 -5.45 -20.33 36.04
C GLN A 280 -5.34 -20.24 34.52
N GLU A 281 -6.20 -20.95 33.82
CA GLU A 281 -6.24 -20.86 32.35
C GLU A 281 -7.29 -19.82 31.93
N LEU A 282 -6.95 -19.01 30.94
CA LEU A 282 -7.87 -18.05 30.35
C LEU A 282 -8.94 -18.79 29.55
N ALA A 283 -10.23 -18.59 29.86
CA ALA A 283 -11.32 -19.14 29.08
C ALA A 283 -11.86 -18.11 28.07
N THR A 284 -12.33 -16.95 28.57
CA THR A 284 -12.81 -15.87 27.70
C THR A 284 -12.30 -14.51 28.18
N LEU A 285 -12.03 -13.60 27.26
CA LEU A 285 -11.60 -12.24 27.54
C LEU A 285 -12.20 -11.29 26.50
N ASN A 286 -12.81 -10.19 26.95
CA ASN A 286 -13.37 -9.17 26.06
C ASN A 286 -12.58 -7.86 26.15
N LEU A 287 -11.69 -7.62 25.19
CA LEU A 287 -10.83 -6.44 25.11
C LEU A 287 -11.50 -5.24 24.43
N VAL A 288 -12.68 -5.42 23.83
CA VAL A 288 -13.46 -4.30 23.25
C VAL A 288 -13.88 -3.32 24.34
N ALA A 289 -14.14 -3.84 25.55
CA ALA A 289 -14.46 -3.00 26.71
C ALA A 289 -13.20 -2.27 27.21
N GLN A 290 -13.27 -0.93 27.27
CA GLN A 290 -12.17 -0.11 27.78
C GLN A 290 -12.11 -0.11 29.33
N ARG A 291 -13.23 -0.32 29.99
CA ARG A 291 -13.37 -0.38 31.47
C ARG A 291 -14.14 -1.62 31.84
N ASN A 292 -13.82 -2.19 32.99
CA ASN A 292 -14.49 -3.40 33.51
C ASN A 292 -14.47 -4.55 32.49
N ILE A 293 -13.25 -4.95 32.09
CA ILE A 293 -13.00 -5.97 31.09
C ILE A 293 -13.59 -7.31 31.60
N PRO A 294 -14.61 -7.89 30.94
CA PRO A 294 -15.13 -9.20 31.29
C PRO A 294 -14.08 -10.29 31.00
N VAL A 295 -13.77 -11.08 31.98
CA VAL A 295 -12.85 -12.22 31.88
C VAL A 295 -13.42 -13.42 32.59
N THR A 296 -13.24 -14.60 32.01
CA THR A 296 -13.54 -15.88 32.67
C THR A 296 -12.28 -16.76 32.64
N PHE A 297 -12.08 -17.50 33.72
CA PHE A 297 -10.97 -18.43 33.87
C PHE A 297 -11.51 -19.84 33.99
N THR A 298 -10.79 -20.80 33.45
CA THR A 298 -11.04 -22.23 33.67
C THR A 298 -10.13 -22.69 34.80
N SER A 299 -10.66 -23.31 35.82
CA SER A 299 -9.82 -24.00 36.81
C SER A 299 -9.13 -25.17 36.09
N PRO A 300 -7.79 -25.41 36.32
CA PRO A 300 -7.16 -26.62 35.81
C PRO A 300 -7.98 -27.81 36.29
N ALA A 301 -8.30 -28.71 35.37
CA ALA A 301 -9.05 -29.93 35.68
C ALA A 301 -8.29 -30.72 36.75
N THR A 302 -8.65 -30.49 38.01
CA THR A 302 -8.31 -31.38 39.10
C THR A 302 -9.09 -32.64 38.78
N ASP A 303 -8.42 -33.78 38.66
CA ASP A 303 -8.95 -35.09 38.37
C ASP A 303 -10.34 -35.29 38.94
N VAL A 304 -11.34 -35.35 38.04
CA VAL A 304 -12.72 -35.67 38.43
C VAL A 304 -12.80 -37.18 38.58
N ILE A 305 -12.45 -37.64 39.74
CA ILE A 305 -13.06 -38.84 40.32
C ILE A 305 -13.93 -38.31 41.44
N ASN A 306 -15.14 -37.90 41.11
CA ASN A 306 -16.37 -38.13 41.91
C ASN A 306 -17.56 -37.39 41.29
N ASP A 307 -18.50 -38.19 40.85
CA ASP A 307 -19.90 -37.82 40.63
C ASP A 307 -20.41 -36.91 41.74
N THR A 308 -20.85 -35.72 41.35
CA THR A 308 -22.09 -35.09 41.82
C THR A 308 -22.16 -33.68 41.24
N LEU A 309 -23.18 -33.40 40.50
CA LEU A 309 -23.80 -32.09 40.18
C LEU A 309 -22.98 -30.86 40.59
N SER A 310 -22.15 -30.35 39.65
CA SER A 310 -21.54 -29.04 39.80
C SER A 310 -22.57 -27.93 39.52
N PRO A 311 -22.72 -26.97 40.44
CA PRO A 311 -23.49 -25.78 40.15
C PRO A 311 -22.83 -24.96 39.04
N ALA A 312 -23.64 -24.37 38.18
CA ALA A 312 -23.19 -23.48 37.10
C ALA A 312 -22.15 -22.48 37.61
N VAL A 313 -20.99 -22.45 36.94
CA VAL A 313 -19.95 -21.47 37.24
C VAL A 313 -20.48 -20.08 36.90
N GLU A 314 -20.77 -19.28 37.90
CA GLU A 314 -21.14 -17.88 37.69
C GLU A 314 -19.93 -17.11 37.13
N PRO A 315 -20.13 -16.29 36.12
CA PRO A 315 -19.06 -15.46 35.55
C PRO A 315 -18.57 -14.44 36.60
N ARG A 316 -17.33 -14.56 37.04
CA ARG A 316 -16.71 -13.55 37.91
C ARG A 316 -16.30 -12.35 37.09
N ILE A 317 -16.96 -11.23 37.30
CA ILE A 317 -16.60 -9.94 36.75
C ILE A 317 -15.46 -9.36 37.61
N MET A 318 -14.23 -9.37 37.09
CA MET A 318 -13.15 -8.66 37.77
C MET A 318 -13.20 -7.17 37.42
N LYS A 319 -13.19 -6.32 38.45
CA LYS A 319 -13.05 -4.87 38.28
C LYS A 319 -11.68 -4.60 37.66
N ALA A 320 -11.63 -3.71 36.67
CA ALA A 320 -10.39 -3.33 36.00
C ALA A 320 -9.29 -3.02 37.03
N ILE A 321 -8.13 -3.65 36.84
CA ILE A 321 -6.93 -3.28 37.57
C ILE A 321 -6.50 -1.91 37.00
N PRO A 322 -6.46 -0.83 37.81
CA PRO A 322 -6.04 0.46 37.31
C PRO A 322 -4.56 0.38 36.89
N VAL A 323 -4.31 0.50 35.61
CA VAL A 323 -2.97 0.76 35.08
C VAL A 323 -2.57 2.13 35.62
N HIS A 324 -1.53 2.18 36.43
CA HIS A 324 -1.03 3.39 37.08
C HIS A 324 -0.85 4.52 36.06
N ALA A 325 -1.62 5.60 36.24
CA ALA A 325 -1.25 6.91 35.72
C ALA A 325 -0.03 7.41 36.54
N PRO A 326 0.91 8.11 35.92
CA PRO A 326 2.08 8.63 36.67
C PRO A 326 1.62 9.60 37.77
N GLU A 327 2.06 9.28 38.98
CA GLU A 327 1.83 10.02 40.21
C GLU A 327 2.42 11.44 40.10
N ASN A 328 1.56 12.44 39.99
CA ASN A 328 1.99 13.81 40.12
C ASN A 328 1.92 14.20 41.59
N ARG A 329 3.10 14.13 42.27
CA ARG A 329 3.30 14.64 43.64
C ARG A 329 3.18 16.17 43.61
N ASN A 330 2.15 16.70 44.27
CA ASN A 330 2.34 17.96 44.97
C ASN A 330 1.43 18.02 46.19
N HIS A 331 2.08 18.28 47.31
CA HIS A 331 1.63 18.56 48.66
C HIS A 331 0.54 19.65 48.75
N GLN A 332 -0.47 19.52 49.62
CA GLN A 332 -0.50 20.26 50.88
C GLN A 332 -1.78 20.00 51.68
N ASP A 333 -1.54 19.81 52.99
CA ASP A 333 -2.43 19.81 54.14
C ASP A 333 -3.60 20.79 54.11
N SER A 334 -4.75 20.33 54.59
CA SER A 334 -5.33 20.92 55.82
C SER A 334 -6.67 20.23 56.18
N SER A 335 -6.69 19.79 57.40
CA SER A 335 -7.82 19.39 58.22
C SER A 335 -9.09 20.26 58.09
N ILE A 336 -10.28 19.67 58.20
CA ILE A 336 -11.38 20.04 59.10
C ILE A 336 -12.52 18.99 58.95
N LYS A 337 -12.90 18.38 60.06
CA LYS A 337 -14.12 17.57 60.31
C LYS A 337 -15.24 18.48 60.86
N PRO A 338 -16.40 17.97 61.21
CA PRO A 338 -17.60 17.65 60.44
C PRO A 338 -18.86 18.41 60.99
N ASN A 339 -19.96 18.33 60.29
CA ASN A 339 -21.35 18.37 60.84
C ASN A 339 -22.33 18.44 59.66
N GLY A 340 -23.24 17.57 59.48
CA GLY A 340 -24.40 17.38 60.25
C GLY A 340 -25.62 17.79 59.43
N ALA A 341 -26.55 16.85 59.27
CA ALA A 341 -27.98 17.06 59.14
C ALA A 341 -28.67 17.24 57.76
N SER A 342 -29.54 16.30 57.56
CA SER A 342 -30.95 16.39 57.10
C SER A 342 -31.29 16.33 55.60
N VAL A 343 -31.99 15.26 55.32
CA VAL A 343 -32.97 15.04 54.25
C VAL A 343 -34.11 16.07 54.37
N PRO A 344 -34.73 16.52 53.27
CA PRO A 344 -36.07 16.07 53.04
C PRO A 344 -36.43 15.65 51.59
N LYS A 345 -37.43 14.80 51.59
CA LYS A 345 -38.24 14.30 50.50
C LYS A 345 -39.00 15.39 49.72
N SER A 346 -39.34 15.02 48.52
CA SER A 346 -40.61 15.25 47.78
C SER A 346 -40.40 16.13 46.54
N ARG A 347 -40.85 15.81 45.40
CA ARG A 347 -42.18 15.59 44.90
C ARG A 347 -42.15 15.45 43.37
N ALA A 348 -42.83 14.49 42.90
CA ALA A 348 -43.38 14.24 41.61
C ALA A 348 -43.88 15.46 40.79
N ALA A 349 -43.79 15.33 39.45
CA ALA A 349 -44.85 15.56 38.46
C ALA A 349 -44.16 15.63 37.09
N ALA A 350 -44.36 14.69 36.17
CA ALA A 350 -45.43 14.69 35.19
C ALA A 350 -45.54 15.97 34.35
N LEU A 351 -45.20 15.83 33.07
CA LEU A 351 -45.61 16.59 31.87
C LEU A 351 -44.50 16.39 30.82
N SER A 352 -44.63 15.92 29.61
CA SER A 352 -45.80 15.83 28.75
C SER A 352 -45.34 15.15 27.45
N ASN A 353 -46.01 14.09 27.11
CA ASN A 353 -46.10 13.57 25.73
C ASN A 353 -46.76 14.60 24.84
N LYS A 354 -46.02 15.33 24.04
CA LYS A 354 -46.57 16.10 22.91
C LYS A 354 -45.49 16.65 21.98
N ALA A 355 -44.86 15.82 21.24
CA ALA A 355 -44.09 16.23 20.05
C ALA A 355 -43.63 15.06 19.15
N ILE A 356 -44.47 14.06 18.98
CA ILE A 356 -44.25 13.08 17.89
C ILE A 356 -45.61 12.83 17.24
N ARG A 357 -46.12 13.84 16.53
CA ARG A 357 -47.27 13.67 15.63
C ARG A 357 -47.42 14.89 14.69
N ASN A 358 -46.40 15.27 13.94
CA ASN A 358 -46.55 16.21 12.84
C ASN A 358 -45.33 16.19 11.92
N GLN A 359 -45.01 15.07 11.31
CA GLN A 359 -44.20 15.01 10.08
C GLN A 359 -44.52 13.75 9.27
N GLN A 360 -45.81 13.49 9.11
CA GLN A 360 -46.30 12.57 8.08
C GLN A 360 -47.52 13.20 7.41
N LYS A 361 -47.31 14.31 6.74
CA LYS A 361 -48.24 14.85 5.73
C LYS A 361 -47.57 16.00 5.02
N LYS A 362 -46.66 15.66 4.09
CA LYS A 362 -46.28 16.44 2.93
C LYS A 362 -45.31 15.62 2.10
N ALA A 363 -45.81 14.74 1.31
CA ALA A 363 -45.29 14.23 0.08
C ALA A 363 -46.39 13.37 -0.52
N GLU A 364 -47.35 13.99 -1.09
CA GLU A 364 -47.98 13.65 -2.36
C GLU A 364 -47.45 14.60 -3.40
#